data_338f9413f908dab783000c7365edb6d4
#
_entry.id   338f9413f908dab783000c7365edb6d4
#
_cell.length_a   1.000
_cell.length_b   1.000
_cell.length_c   1.000
_cell.angle_alpha   90.00
_cell.angle_beta   90.00
_cell.angle_gamma   90.00
#
_symmetry.space_group_name_H-M   'P 1'
#
loop_
_entity.id
_entity.type
_entity.pdbx_description
1 polymer ?
#
loop_
_entity_poly.entity_id
_entity_poly.type
_entity_poly.pdbx_seq_one_letter_code
_entity_poly.pdbx_strand_id
1 'polypeptide(L)'
;AAEAPPAEAPAEAPAAAEPTTLVMAMNMDDAVTFDPAIAGETTNLFVHNSTYDQLVVIKAENLGKIEPKLAESWEFNDELTEFTFKLRPGVKFASGNEVTAEDVRFTYMRVFNMKAAASTNIEMLESVEVIDPLTVKFKLTAPTPQWLAVAANPSLGIQDSKLVKENGGTDAADADKTDTAKDWLDRNSAGSGPYVMTNWTPKAEIVFEANENYWGGKPYFDRVIIKHVSDPTTQLQMLQRGDADMIRSLDYDLVEQAEADDNLQVVIGTSLDQNYLAMTSNPEISEPLSNPTVRKAIAYAIDYDGIITAILRGYGTRAPSIIPVGLPGVDPNAVIKRDVEKAKELLKEAGYENGFEENLHYGSNPTRETIAAKLKADLAEVGITLNLTPMEQSVYLSEMRAQKLPMAFGGWTPDYLDVTMWTHFFSFPDTSIAFRMWYNSPKTVEIATAIESEMDEAKRIELTKQWQDQVMDDMPFLMLYQGQTITALQKDIKGYAYHPVYFFNLADLSK
;
A
#
# COMPACT_ATOMS: atom_id res chain seq x y z
N ALA A 1 -81.20 -17.23 -14.12
CA ALA A 1 -80.11 -16.85 -13.36
C ALA A 1 -78.81 -17.17 -14.15
N ALA A 2 -78.07 -16.15 -14.57
CA ALA A 2 -76.79 -16.31 -15.23
C ALA A 2 -75.70 -16.32 -14.12
N GLU A 3 -74.90 -17.37 -14.13
CA GLU A 3 -73.71 -17.50 -13.26
C GLU A 3 -72.62 -16.49 -13.68
N ALA A 4 -72.09 -15.78 -12.70
CA ALA A 4 -70.98 -14.89 -12.91
C ALA A 4 -69.66 -15.69 -13.12
N PRO A 5 -68.71 -15.22 -14.00
CA PRO A 5 -67.45 -15.92 -14.23
C PRO A 5 -66.59 -15.88 -12.94
N PRO A 6 -65.75 -16.91 -12.70
CA PRO A 6 -64.88 -16.96 -11.55
C PRO A 6 -63.84 -15.83 -11.62
N ALA A 7 -63.58 -15.21 -10.43
CA ALA A 7 -62.54 -14.18 -10.31
C ALA A 7 -61.17 -14.75 -10.63
N GLU A 8 -60.43 -14.09 -11.52
CA GLU A 8 -59.01 -14.37 -11.80
C GLU A 8 -58.20 -14.23 -10.51
N ALA A 9 -57.38 -15.24 -10.20
CA ALA A 9 -56.41 -15.19 -9.14
C ALA A 9 -55.39 -14.05 -9.37
N PRO A 10 -54.91 -13.34 -8.32
CA PRO A 10 -53.91 -12.32 -8.49
C PRO A 10 -52.64 -12.92 -9.12
N ALA A 11 -52.15 -12.27 -10.17
CA ALA A 11 -50.85 -12.65 -10.76
C ALA A 11 -49.77 -12.63 -9.65
N GLU A 12 -49.04 -13.72 -9.50
CA GLU A 12 -47.85 -13.77 -8.64
C GLU A 12 -46.89 -12.63 -9.05
N ALA A 13 -46.46 -11.83 -8.05
CA ALA A 13 -45.43 -10.85 -8.26
C ALA A 13 -44.16 -11.55 -8.78
N PRO A 14 -43.44 -10.98 -9.77
CA PRO A 14 -42.23 -11.59 -10.27
C PRO A 14 -41.26 -11.84 -9.09
N ALA A 15 -40.75 -13.07 -8.99
CA ALA A 15 -39.74 -13.42 -8.02
C ALA A 15 -38.61 -12.40 -8.09
N ALA A 16 -38.20 -11.81 -6.95
CA ALA A 16 -37.05 -10.93 -6.91
C ALA A 16 -35.84 -11.68 -7.51
N ALA A 17 -35.14 -11.05 -8.44
CA ALA A 17 -33.93 -11.62 -9.01
C ALA A 17 -32.95 -11.94 -7.86
N GLU A 18 -32.27 -13.08 -7.92
CA GLU A 18 -31.25 -13.41 -6.93
C GLU A 18 -30.15 -12.35 -6.95
N PRO A 19 -29.62 -11.93 -5.77
CA PRO A 19 -28.61 -10.89 -5.69
C PRO A 19 -27.34 -11.34 -6.43
N THR A 20 -26.79 -10.47 -7.25
CA THR A 20 -25.54 -10.70 -7.95
C THR A 20 -24.38 -10.66 -6.93
N THR A 21 -23.61 -11.75 -6.86
CA THR A 21 -22.52 -11.88 -5.87
C THR A 21 -21.17 -12.03 -6.56
N LEU A 22 -20.17 -11.30 -6.09
CA LEU A 22 -18.75 -11.49 -6.41
C LEU A 22 -18.07 -12.22 -5.24
N VAL A 23 -17.37 -13.30 -5.53
CA VAL A 23 -16.56 -14.03 -4.54
C VAL A 23 -15.07 -13.86 -4.85
N MET A 24 -14.32 -13.35 -3.89
CA MET A 24 -12.86 -13.25 -3.97
C MET A 24 -12.21 -14.24 -3.00
N ALA A 25 -11.09 -14.84 -3.40
CA ALA A 25 -10.22 -15.61 -2.52
C ALA A 25 -8.88 -14.92 -2.36
N MET A 26 -8.49 -14.61 -1.12
CA MET A 26 -7.19 -13.99 -0.82
C MET A 26 -6.69 -14.31 0.58
N ASN A 27 -5.39 -14.19 0.80
CA ASN A 27 -4.83 -14.20 2.14
C ASN A 27 -5.13 -12.86 2.84
N MET A 28 -5.68 -12.91 4.05
CA MET A 28 -6.00 -11.76 4.90
C MET A 28 -5.34 -11.89 6.28
N ASP A 29 -4.18 -12.54 6.37
CA ASP A 29 -3.45 -12.71 7.64
C ASP A 29 -2.95 -11.37 8.23
N ASP A 30 -2.85 -10.33 7.40
CA ASP A 30 -2.49 -8.98 7.79
C ASP A 30 -3.65 -8.17 8.40
N ALA A 31 -4.90 -8.62 8.24
CA ALA A 31 -6.07 -7.89 8.73
C ALA A 31 -6.21 -8.01 10.26
N VAL A 32 -5.92 -6.92 10.97
CA VAL A 32 -6.01 -6.83 12.43
C VAL A 32 -7.11 -5.90 12.94
N THR A 33 -7.52 -4.92 12.12
CA THR A 33 -8.63 -3.99 12.39
C THR A 33 -9.08 -3.34 11.08
N PHE A 34 -10.33 -2.90 11.01
CA PHE A 34 -10.86 -2.10 9.88
C PHE A 34 -11.28 -0.69 10.30
N ASP A 35 -10.89 -0.24 11.49
CA ASP A 35 -11.02 1.16 11.86
C ASP A 35 -10.03 2.01 11.05
N PRO A 36 -10.50 2.95 10.19
CA PRO A 36 -9.61 3.74 9.32
C PRO A 36 -8.59 4.58 10.09
N ALA A 37 -8.88 4.97 11.33
CA ALA A 37 -7.97 5.77 12.13
C ALA A 37 -6.82 4.95 12.76
N ILE A 38 -6.92 3.62 12.77
CA ILE A 38 -5.94 2.73 13.41
C ILE A 38 -5.20 1.88 12.39
N ALA A 39 -5.93 1.40 11.38
CA ALA A 39 -5.44 0.44 10.40
C ALA A 39 -4.27 0.99 9.55
N GLY A 40 -3.30 0.13 9.27
CA GLY A 40 -2.13 0.47 8.45
C GLY A 40 -1.69 -0.66 7.52
N GLU A 41 -2.48 -1.74 7.40
CA GLU A 41 -2.13 -2.90 6.61
C GLU A 41 -2.77 -2.85 5.20
N THR A 42 -2.21 -3.64 4.30
CA THR A 42 -2.61 -3.68 2.88
C THR A 42 -4.06 -4.09 2.65
N THR A 43 -4.56 -5.11 3.38
CA THR A 43 -5.96 -5.54 3.28
C THR A 43 -6.93 -4.43 3.69
N ASN A 44 -6.55 -3.59 4.64
CA ASN A 44 -7.38 -2.49 5.12
C ASN A 44 -7.55 -1.39 4.07
N LEU A 45 -6.47 -1.01 3.36
CA LEU A 45 -6.53 -0.02 2.27
C LEU A 45 -7.55 -0.44 1.20
N PHE A 46 -7.58 -1.72 0.84
CA PHE A 46 -8.55 -2.27 -0.10
C PHE A 46 -9.99 -2.18 0.42
N VAL A 47 -10.23 -2.54 1.70
CA VAL A 47 -11.55 -2.45 2.33
C VAL A 47 -12.01 -1.00 2.43
N HIS A 48 -11.11 -0.10 2.86
CA HIS A 48 -11.43 1.32 2.97
C HIS A 48 -11.73 1.96 1.59
N ASN A 49 -10.97 1.61 0.55
CA ASN A 49 -11.25 2.09 -0.81
C ASN A 49 -12.62 1.66 -1.34
N SER A 50 -13.16 0.57 -0.81
CA SER A 50 -14.46 0.03 -1.21
C SER A 50 -15.62 0.58 -0.37
N THR A 51 -15.36 1.05 0.85
CA THR A 51 -16.40 1.42 1.82
C THR A 51 -16.44 2.91 2.17
N TYR A 52 -15.38 3.64 1.89
CA TYR A 52 -15.27 5.08 2.17
C TYR A 52 -14.92 5.85 0.88
N ASP A 53 -15.35 7.10 0.80
CA ASP A 53 -14.85 8.04 -0.20
C ASP A 53 -13.87 9.02 0.42
N GLN A 54 -12.80 9.32 -0.33
CA GLN A 54 -11.81 10.34 -0.02
C GLN A 54 -12.25 11.69 -0.61
N LEU A 55 -11.57 12.79 -0.25
CA LEU A 55 -11.82 14.10 -0.84
C LEU A 55 -11.51 14.11 -2.33
N VAL A 56 -10.41 13.50 -2.73
CA VAL A 56 -9.92 13.40 -4.11
C VAL A 56 -9.51 11.96 -4.40
N VAL A 57 -9.24 11.64 -5.66
CA VAL A 57 -8.84 10.30 -6.09
C VAL A 57 -7.71 10.38 -7.13
N ILE A 58 -6.84 9.37 -7.12
CA ILE A 58 -5.92 9.06 -8.20
C ILE A 58 -6.43 7.77 -8.83
N LYS A 59 -6.70 7.79 -10.14
CA LYS A 59 -7.22 6.62 -10.86
C LYS A 59 -6.11 5.78 -11.47
N ALA A 60 -6.35 4.48 -11.60
CA ALA A 60 -5.41 3.53 -12.18
C ALA A 60 -4.96 3.91 -13.60
N GLU A 61 -5.83 4.51 -14.40
CA GLU A 61 -5.56 4.89 -15.79
C GLU A 61 -4.63 6.11 -15.91
N ASN A 62 -4.51 6.92 -14.84
CA ASN A 62 -3.65 8.10 -14.84
C ASN A 62 -3.12 8.43 -13.44
N LEU A 63 -2.06 7.76 -13.05
CA LEU A 63 -1.44 7.90 -11.73
C LEU A 63 -0.83 9.28 -11.45
N GLY A 64 -0.61 10.09 -12.48
CA GLY A 64 -0.08 11.46 -12.36
C GLY A 64 -1.18 12.53 -12.15
N LYS A 65 -2.46 12.16 -12.05
CA LYS A 65 -3.56 13.12 -12.00
C LYS A 65 -4.43 12.95 -10.77
N ILE A 66 -4.56 14.02 -10.00
CA ILE A 66 -5.55 14.14 -8.93
C ILE A 66 -6.90 14.52 -9.55
N GLU A 67 -7.94 13.77 -9.22
CA GLU A 67 -9.30 13.99 -9.71
C GLU A 67 -10.29 14.23 -8.55
N PRO A 68 -11.39 14.99 -8.78
CA PRO A 68 -12.45 15.18 -7.80
C PRO A 68 -13.12 13.87 -7.38
N LYS A 69 -13.39 13.71 -6.05
CA LYS A 69 -14.23 12.63 -5.52
C LYS A 69 -15.33 13.23 -4.64
N LEU A 70 -15.23 13.24 -3.30
CA LEU A 70 -16.17 13.97 -2.45
C LEU A 70 -16.04 15.49 -2.61
N ALA A 71 -14.82 16.00 -2.78
CA ALA A 71 -14.61 17.38 -3.18
C ALA A 71 -14.84 17.54 -4.68
N GLU A 72 -15.66 18.53 -5.07
CA GLU A 72 -15.86 18.91 -6.48
C GLU A 72 -14.77 19.84 -6.99
N SER A 73 -14.11 20.58 -6.06
CA SER A 73 -13.00 21.49 -6.35
C SER A 73 -12.19 21.77 -5.09
N TRP A 74 -10.99 22.30 -5.28
CA TRP A 74 -10.12 22.74 -4.21
C TRP A 74 -9.27 23.93 -4.67
N GLU A 75 -8.77 24.67 -3.69
CA GLU A 75 -7.80 25.74 -3.86
C GLU A 75 -6.77 25.67 -2.73
N PHE A 76 -5.61 26.26 -2.94
CA PHE A 76 -4.54 26.34 -1.97
C PHE A 76 -3.81 27.67 -2.07
N ASN A 77 -3.15 28.08 -0.97
CA ASN A 77 -2.31 29.26 -0.97
C ASN A 77 -0.97 29.01 -1.68
N ASP A 78 -0.26 30.07 -2.03
CA ASP A 78 1.02 29.97 -2.75
C ASP A 78 2.10 29.23 -1.93
N GLU A 79 2.00 29.24 -0.60
CA GLU A 79 2.91 28.56 0.31
C GLU A 79 2.61 27.07 0.50
N LEU A 80 1.50 26.54 -0.05
CA LEU A 80 1.01 25.17 0.14
C LEU A 80 0.88 24.73 1.61
N THR A 81 0.48 25.69 2.46
CA THR A 81 0.19 25.50 3.89
C THR A 81 -1.29 25.57 4.22
N GLU A 82 -2.12 26.04 3.28
CA GLU A 82 -3.58 26.06 3.41
C GLU A 82 -4.24 25.46 2.18
N PHE A 83 -5.15 24.50 2.40
CA PHE A 83 -5.95 23.87 1.36
C PHE A 83 -7.42 23.97 1.70
N THR A 84 -8.23 24.51 0.78
CA THR A 84 -9.68 24.64 0.94
C THR A 84 -10.38 23.73 -0.05
N PHE A 85 -11.23 22.83 0.45
CA PHE A 85 -12.00 21.91 -0.38
C PHE A 85 -13.48 22.29 -0.34
N LYS A 86 -14.12 22.24 -1.51
CA LYS A 86 -15.55 22.41 -1.65
C LYS A 86 -16.18 21.04 -1.92
N LEU A 87 -17.04 20.58 -1.03
CA LEU A 87 -17.69 19.30 -1.10
C LEU A 87 -18.83 19.29 -2.11
N ARG A 88 -19.07 18.14 -2.69
CA ARG A 88 -20.21 17.85 -3.56
C ARG A 88 -21.51 17.87 -2.75
N PRO A 89 -22.52 18.66 -3.15
CA PRO A 89 -23.79 18.71 -2.42
C PRO A 89 -24.60 17.44 -2.60
N GLY A 90 -25.39 17.06 -1.59
CA GLY A 90 -26.36 15.97 -1.63
C GLY A 90 -25.77 14.57 -1.57
N VAL A 91 -24.47 14.42 -1.32
CA VAL A 91 -23.86 13.12 -1.06
C VAL A 91 -24.32 12.60 0.30
N LYS A 92 -24.62 11.30 0.38
CA LYS A 92 -25.05 10.63 1.61
C LYS A 92 -24.11 9.49 1.97
N PHE A 93 -23.94 9.32 3.26
CA PHE A 93 -23.39 8.08 3.82
C PHE A 93 -24.37 6.91 3.63
N ALA A 94 -23.86 5.70 3.80
CA ALA A 94 -24.69 4.50 3.80
C ALA A 94 -25.80 4.55 4.87
N SER A 95 -25.58 5.24 5.97
CA SER A 95 -26.57 5.50 7.03
C SER A 95 -27.76 6.36 6.59
N GLY A 96 -27.63 7.09 5.46
CA GLY A 96 -28.56 8.09 4.97
C GLY A 96 -28.30 9.52 5.46
N ASN A 97 -27.37 9.73 6.39
CA ASN A 97 -26.90 11.07 6.79
C ASN A 97 -26.23 11.76 5.61
N GLU A 98 -26.37 13.09 5.49
CA GLU A 98 -25.65 13.89 4.47
C GLU A 98 -24.18 14.05 4.86
N VAL A 99 -23.29 13.98 3.87
CA VAL A 99 -21.86 14.28 4.04
C VAL A 99 -21.67 15.79 4.15
N THR A 100 -20.97 16.22 5.19
CA THR A 100 -20.70 17.63 5.48
C THR A 100 -19.23 17.92 5.77
N ALA A 101 -18.85 19.19 5.80
CA ALA A 101 -17.52 19.63 6.20
C ALA A 101 -17.17 19.24 7.66
N GLU A 102 -18.18 19.10 8.53
CA GLU A 102 -17.96 18.61 9.91
C GLU A 102 -17.50 17.14 9.92
N ASP A 103 -18.00 16.31 9.01
CA ASP A 103 -17.57 14.92 8.88
C ASP A 103 -16.11 14.81 8.42
N VAL A 104 -15.70 15.72 7.51
CA VAL A 104 -14.30 15.85 7.10
C VAL A 104 -13.43 16.27 8.27
N ARG A 105 -13.82 17.34 9.00
CA ARG A 105 -13.10 17.79 10.19
C ARG A 105 -12.96 16.67 11.23
N PHE A 106 -14.08 16.04 11.55
CA PHE A 106 -14.10 14.91 12.50
C PHE A 106 -13.13 13.80 12.07
N THR A 107 -13.20 13.37 10.82
CA THR A 107 -12.37 12.27 10.30
C THR A 107 -10.89 12.56 10.46
N TYR A 108 -10.42 13.71 9.94
CA TYR A 108 -9.01 14.06 9.99
C TYR A 108 -8.52 14.30 11.43
N MET A 109 -9.32 14.98 12.26
CA MET A 109 -8.95 15.19 13.67
C MET A 109 -8.97 13.90 14.48
N ARG A 110 -9.91 12.98 14.21
CA ARG A 110 -9.91 11.65 14.81
C ARG A 110 -8.66 10.87 14.45
N VAL A 111 -8.33 10.76 13.14
CA VAL A 111 -7.10 10.08 12.67
C VAL A 111 -5.87 10.69 13.33
N PHE A 112 -5.74 12.02 13.34
CA PHE A 112 -4.60 12.73 13.93
C PHE A 112 -4.45 12.44 15.43
N ASN A 113 -5.56 12.49 16.18
CA ASN A 113 -5.57 12.35 17.63
C ASN A 113 -5.53 10.88 18.10
N MET A 114 -5.82 9.90 17.24
CA MET A 114 -5.63 8.48 17.53
C MET A 114 -4.16 8.07 17.61
N LYS A 115 -3.25 8.81 16.97
CA LYS A 115 -1.79 8.58 17.00
C LYS A 115 -1.41 7.13 16.64
N ALA A 116 -2.17 6.52 15.74
CA ALA A 116 -1.97 5.18 15.23
C ALA A 116 -1.33 5.21 13.83
N ALA A 117 -1.29 4.08 13.11
CA ALA A 117 -0.59 3.99 11.82
C ALA A 117 -1.04 5.04 10.80
N ALA A 118 -2.34 5.28 10.66
CA ALA A 118 -2.86 6.25 9.69
C ALA A 118 -2.44 7.71 10.00
N SER A 119 -2.17 8.06 11.28
CA SER A 119 -1.81 9.43 11.68
C SER A 119 -0.45 9.87 11.13
N THR A 120 0.45 8.93 10.86
CA THR A 120 1.80 9.24 10.32
C THR A 120 1.73 9.90 8.94
N ASN A 121 0.65 9.67 8.19
CA ASN A 121 0.43 10.29 6.88
C ASN A 121 0.00 11.78 6.97
N ILE A 122 -0.42 12.24 8.14
CA ILE A 122 -0.95 13.60 8.34
C ILE A 122 -0.30 14.33 9.53
N GLU A 123 0.92 13.98 9.91
CA GLU A 123 1.66 14.63 11.01
C GLU A 123 1.87 16.14 10.80
N MET A 124 1.89 16.59 9.53
CA MET A 124 1.94 17.99 9.17
C MET A 124 0.62 18.75 9.39
N LEU A 125 -0.47 18.09 9.78
CA LEU A 125 -1.76 18.73 10.02
C LEU A 125 -1.69 19.60 11.27
N GLU A 126 -2.01 20.91 11.13
CA GLU A 126 -2.16 21.83 12.24
C GLU A 126 -3.62 21.91 12.70
N SER A 127 -4.54 22.13 11.76
CA SER A 127 -5.98 22.23 12.08
C SER A 127 -6.86 22.00 10.85
N VAL A 128 -8.11 21.68 11.12
CA VAL A 128 -9.20 21.59 10.12
C VAL A 128 -10.33 22.52 10.55
N GLU A 129 -10.67 23.48 9.70
CA GLU A 129 -11.69 24.49 9.94
C GLU A 129 -12.90 24.29 9.04
N VAL A 130 -14.10 24.25 9.61
CA VAL A 130 -15.37 24.25 8.88
C VAL A 130 -15.76 25.68 8.55
N ILE A 131 -15.72 26.05 7.29
CA ILE A 131 -16.09 27.40 6.82
C ILE A 131 -17.60 27.51 6.66
N ASP A 132 -18.21 26.52 6.04
CA ASP A 132 -19.64 26.32 5.90
C ASP A 132 -19.96 24.82 5.77
N PRO A 133 -21.23 24.37 5.70
CA PRO A 133 -21.56 22.96 5.65
C PRO A 133 -20.91 22.15 4.52
N LEU A 134 -20.44 22.79 3.45
CA LEU A 134 -19.83 22.14 2.29
C LEU A 134 -18.40 22.64 2.00
N THR A 135 -17.83 23.48 2.85
CA THR A 135 -16.48 24.03 2.65
C THR A 135 -15.62 23.80 3.89
N VAL A 136 -14.50 23.13 3.70
CA VAL A 136 -13.54 22.80 4.75
C VAL A 136 -12.15 23.31 4.37
N LYS A 137 -11.43 23.88 5.35
CA LYS A 137 -10.06 24.37 5.19
C LYS A 137 -9.12 23.58 6.09
N PHE A 138 -8.03 23.12 5.52
CA PHE A 138 -6.90 22.52 6.21
C PHE A 138 -5.79 23.53 6.36
N LYS A 139 -5.17 23.58 7.54
CA LYS A 139 -3.91 24.27 7.79
C LYS A 139 -2.83 23.26 8.13
N LEU A 140 -1.65 23.46 7.55
CA LEU A 140 -0.49 22.59 7.69
C LEU A 140 0.65 23.37 8.32
N THR A 141 1.47 22.68 9.09
CA THR A 141 2.62 23.27 9.82
C THR A 141 3.78 23.67 8.91
N ALA A 142 3.82 23.14 7.67
CA ALA A 142 4.86 23.40 6.68
C ALA A 142 4.30 23.27 5.25
N PRO A 143 4.97 23.84 4.22
CA PRO A 143 4.65 23.62 2.81
C PRO A 143 4.56 22.11 2.51
N THR A 144 3.45 21.67 1.92
CA THR A 144 3.18 20.25 1.68
C THR A 144 2.63 20.01 0.26
N PRO A 145 3.49 20.00 -0.78
CA PRO A 145 3.07 19.78 -2.17
C PRO A 145 2.30 18.48 -2.38
N GLN A 146 2.61 17.45 -1.59
CA GLN A 146 1.98 16.12 -1.67
C GLN A 146 0.60 16.04 -0.97
N TRP A 147 0.08 17.11 -0.37
CA TRP A 147 -1.16 17.05 0.42
C TRP A 147 -2.37 16.47 -0.33
N LEU A 148 -2.49 16.77 -1.63
CA LEU A 148 -3.57 16.20 -2.43
C LEU A 148 -3.41 14.69 -2.64
N ALA A 149 -2.18 14.18 -2.76
CA ALA A 149 -1.92 12.74 -2.84
C ALA A 149 -2.20 12.06 -1.49
N VAL A 150 -1.86 12.71 -0.37
CA VAL A 150 -2.23 12.27 0.98
C VAL A 150 -3.75 12.24 1.13
N ALA A 151 -4.48 13.26 0.69
CA ALA A 151 -5.94 13.35 0.76
C ALA A 151 -6.66 12.29 -0.11
N ALA A 152 -5.96 11.62 -1.03
CA ALA A 152 -6.47 10.49 -1.81
C ALA A 152 -6.30 9.13 -1.10
N ASN A 153 -5.60 9.07 0.05
CA ASN A 153 -5.37 7.82 0.78
C ASN A 153 -6.69 7.26 1.32
N PRO A 154 -7.02 5.97 1.04
CA PRO A 154 -8.24 5.33 1.55
C PRO A 154 -8.38 5.33 3.07
N SER A 155 -7.29 5.31 3.84
CA SER A 155 -7.33 5.43 5.31
C SER A 155 -7.83 6.79 5.80
N LEU A 156 -7.84 7.81 4.93
CA LEU A 156 -8.43 9.13 5.17
C LEU A 156 -9.84 9.27 4.58
N GLY A 157 -10.49 8.15 4.27
CA GLY A 157 -11.87 8.11 3.80
C GLY A 157 -12.84 8.71 4.83
N ILE A 158 -13.75 9.56 4.35
CA ILE A 158 -14.61 10.39 5.21
C ILE A 158 -15.62 9.51 5.95
N GLN A 159 -15.67 9.67 7.27
CA GLN A 159 -16.51 8.91 8.18
C GLN A 159 -17.75 9.72 8.56
N ASP A 160 -18.89 9.07 8.65
CA ASP A 160 -20.12 9.62 9.27
C ASP A 160 -19.86 9.95 10.74
N SER A 161 -19.56 11.19 11.03
CA SER A 161 -19.16 11.66 12.36
C SER A 161 -20.24 11.40 13.42
N LYS A 162 -21.51 11.48 13.02
CA LYS A 162 -22.63 11.23 13.93
C LYS A 162 -22.70 9.76 14.31
N LEU A 163 -22.63 8.87 13.31
CA LEU A 163 -22.71 7.42 13.53
C LEU A 163 -21.48 6.91 14.31
N VAL A 164 -20.28 7.40 14.01
CA VAL A 164 -19.07 7.01 14.74
C VAL A 164 -19.10 7.51 16.17
N LYS A 165 -19.55 8.75 16.44
CA LYS A 165 -19.73 9.28 17.80
C LYS A 165 -20.80 8.51 18.61
N GLU A 166 -21.90 8.10 17.99
CA GLU A 166 -22.92 7.25 18.62
C GLU A 166 -22.38 5.88 19.06
N ASN A 167 -21.29 5.41 18.42
CA ASN A 167 -20.59 4.17 18.72
C ASN A 167 -19.27 4.34 19.47
N GLY A 168 -19.08 5.48 20.14
CA GLY A 168 -17.97 5.73 21.05
C GLY A 168 -16.73 6.37 20.43
N GLY A 169 -16.83 6.82 19.17
CA GLY A 169 -15.72 7.53 18.50
C GLY A 169 -15.61 8.98 18.97
N THR A 170 -14.41 9.52 18.97
CA THR A 170 -14.12 10.90 19.36
C THR A 170 -12.95 11.47 18.57
N ASP A 171 -13.01 12.76 18.29
CA ASP A 171 -11.94 13.55 17.67
C ASP A 171 -11.19 14.43 18.68
N ALA A 172 -11.39 14.20 19.99
CA ALA A 172 -10.74 14.94 21.06
C ALA A 172 -9.21 14.67 21.09
N ALA A 173 -8.44 15.60 21.67
CA ALA A 173 -6.97 15.52 21.71
C ALA A 173 -6.41 14.27 22.42
N ASP A 174 -7.22 13.61 23.22
CA ASP A 174 -6.94 12.36 23.94
C ASP A 174 -7.67 11.14 23.34
N ALA A 175 -8.07 11.21 22.06
CA ALA A 175 -8.77 10.13 21.36
C ALA A 175 -7.98 8.80 21.43
N ASP A 176 -6.64 8.85 21.40
CA ASP A 176 -5.78 7.69 21.60
C ASP A 176 -6.03 6.89 22.89
N LYS A 177 -6.77 7.47 23.86
CA LYS A 177 -7.13 6.85 25.15
C LYS A 177 -8.63 6.73 25.39
N THR A 178 -9.43 7.54 24.72
CA THR A 178 -10.86 7.70 25.01
C THR A 178 -11.78 7.22 23.91
N ASP A 179 -11.28 7.06 22.68
CA ASP A 179 -12.04 6.50 21.55
C ASP A 179 -12.28 4.99 21.78
N THR A 180 -13.50 4.55 21.60
CA THR A 180 -13.91 3.16 21.78
C THR A 180 -14.66 2.60 20.58
N ALA A 181 -14.63 3.32 19.42
CA ALA A 181 -15.37 2.92 18.23
C ALA A 181 -14.78 1.71 17.50
N LYS A 182 -13.51 1.33 17.78
CA LYS A 182 -12.80 0.27 17.09
C LYS A 182 -13.61 -1.02 16.92
N ASP A 183 -14.15 -1.57 18.01
CA ASP A 183 -14.86 -2.86 17.99
C ASP A 183 -16.13 -2.81 17.12
N TRP A 184 -16.74 -1.63 16.98
CA TRP A 184 -17.88 -1.42 16.10
C TRP A 184 -17.41 -1.25 14.64
N LEU A 185 -16.38 -0.44 14.38
CA LEU A 185 -15.80 -0.21 13.06
C LEU A 185 -15.13 -1.46 12.47
N ASP A 186 -14.70 -2.40 13.30
CA ASP A 186 -14.22 -3.72 12.84
C ASP A 186 -15.33 -4.58 12.23
N ARG A 187 -16.59 -4.24 12.44
CA ARG A 187 -17.76 -5.02 11.96
C ARG A 187 -18.69 -4.21 11.06
N ASN A 188 -18.50 -2.91 11.00
CA ASN A 188 -19.35 -2.00 10.26
C ASN A 188 -18.48 -0.91 9.62
N SER A 189 -18.87 -0.46 8.44
CA SER A 189 -18.28 0.74 7.85
C SER A 189 -19.21 1.95 8.02
N ALA A 190 -18.62 3.12 8.23
CA ALA A 190 -19.32 4.39 8.41
C ALA A 190 -19.05 5.35 7.23
N GLY A 191 -18.93 4.82 6.02
CA GLY A 191 -18.53 5.60 4.84
C GLY A 191 -19.69 5.89 3.88
N SER A 192 -19.35 6.62 2.82
CA SER A 192 -20.19 6.94 1.67
C SER A 192 -19.83 6.14 0.42
N GLY A 193 -18.88 5.21 0.53
CA GLY A 193 -18.39 4.42 -0.60
C GLY A 193 -19.43 3.50 -1.24
N PRO A 194 -19.08 2.81 -2.34
CA PRO A 194 -20.01 1.98 -3.11
C PRO A 194 -20.54 0.76 -2.35
N TYR A 195 -19.84 0.31 -1.33
CA TYR A 195 -20.20 -0.84 -0.50
C TYR A 195 -20.20 -0.51 0.98
N VAL A 196 -20.95 -1.31 1.74
CA VAL A 196 -20.98 -1.31 3.21
C VAL A 196 -20.41 -2.63 3.70
N MET A 197 -19.42 -2.61 4.56
CA MET A 197 -18.98 -3.81 5.26
C MET A 197 -20.01 -4.17 6.33
N THR A 198 -20.61 -5.35 6.21
CA THR A 198 -21.68 -5.83 7.10
C THR A 198 -21.23 -6.97 8.00
N ASN A 199 -20.12 -7.61 7.69
CA ASN A 199 -19.53 -8.66 8.53
C ASN A 199 -18.03 -8.78 8.28
N TRP A 200 -17.29 -9.01 9.35
CA TRP A 200 -15.93 -9.53 9.33
C TRP A 200 -15.81 -10.66 10.36
N THR A 201 -15.44 -11.83 9.86
CA THR A 201 -15.05 -12.97 10.68
C THR A 201 -13.56 -13.20 10.48
N PRO A 202 -12.70 -12.88 11.47
CA PRO A 202 -11.25 -13.05 11.34
C PRO A 202 -10.85 -14.44 10.86
N LYS A 203 -9.93 -14.50 9.89
CA LYS A 203 -9.46 -15.74 9.24
C LYS A 203 -10.55 -16.56 8.55
N ALA A 204 -11.69 -15.99 8.25
CA ALA A 204 -12.76 -16.63 7.52
C ALA A 204 -13.24 -15.80 6.33
N GLU A 205 -13.90 -14.66 6.58
CA GLU A 205 -14.46 -13.86 5.49
C GLU A 205 -14.72 -12.40 5.88
N ILE A 206 -14.82 -11.55 4.86
CA ILE A 206 -15.41 -10.21 4.92
C ILE A 206 -16.60 -10.19 3.97
N VAL A 207 -17.71 -9.60 4.38
CA VAL A 207 -18.93 -9.46 3.58
C VAL A 207 -19.25 -7.99 3.38
N PHE A 208 -19.53 -7.64 2.14
CA PHE A 208 -20.00 -6.31 1.74
C PHE A 208 -21.36 -6.44 1.05
N GLU A 209 -22.22 -5.46 1.32
CA GLU A 209 -23.47 -5.23 0.59
C GLU A 209 -23.37 -3.91 -0.17
N ALA A 210 -24.01 -3.83 -1.34
CA ALA A 210 -24.03 -2.60 -2.12
C ALA A 210 -24.67 -1.45 -1.33
N ASN A 211 -24.06 -0.27 -1.36
CA ASN A 211 -24.61 0.92 -0.75
C ASN A 211 -25.72 1.51 -1.64
N GLU A 212 -26.96 1.38 -1.23
CA GLU A 212 -28.12 1.92 -1.95
C GLU A 212 -28.12 3.46 -2.07
N ASN A 213 -27.39 4.14 -1.17
CA ASN A 213 -27.26 5.58 -1.17
C ASN A 213 -26.02 6.07 -1.95
N TYR A 214 -25.29 5.18 -2.63
CA TYR A 214 -24.05 5.55 -3.30
C TYR A 214 -24.28 6.58 -4.40
N TRP A 215 -23.69 7.74 -4.28
CA TRP A 215 -23.84 8.89 -5.18
C TRP A 215 -23.27 8.64 -6.58
N GLY A 216 -22.32 7.71 -6.74
CA GLY A 216 -21.75 7.28 -8.02
C GLY A 216 -22.62 6.31 -8.80
N GLY A 217 -23.80 5.94 -8.28
CA GLY A 217 -24.70 4.95 -8.85
C GLY A 217 -24.51 3.55 -8.25
N LYS A 218 -25.55 2.70 -8.39
CA LYS A 218 -25.53 1.35 -7.83
C LYS A 218 -24.42 0.52 -8.50
N PRO A 219 -23.50 -0.11 -7.71
CA PRO A 219 -22.53 -1.05 -8.27
C PRO A 219 -23.21 -2.27 -8.88
N TYR A 220 -22.52 -2.98 -9.79
CA TYR A 220 -23.07 -4.14 -10.48
C TYR A 220 -23.39 -5.31 -9.54
N PHE A 221 -22.48 -5.61 -8.61
CA PHE A 221 -22.68 -6.68 -7.64
C PHE A 221 -23.44 -6.16 -6.43
N ASP A 222 -24.55 -6.83 -6.09
CA ASP A 222 -25.32 -6.51 -4.88
C ASP A 222 -24.55 -6.91 -3.62
N ARG A 223 -23.68 -7.91 -3.72
CA ARG A 223 -22.90 -8.46 -2.62
C ARG A 223 -21.48 -8.83 -3.04
N VAL A 224 -20.50 -8.62 -2.16
CA VAL A 224 -19.13 -9.10 -2.34
C VAL A 224 -18.71 -9.89 -1.10
N ILE A 225 -18.12 -11.07 -1.32
CA ILE A 225 -17.60 -11.94 -0.25
C ILE A 225 -16.12 -12.14 -0.49
N ILE A 226 -15.28 -11.73 0.44
CA ILE A 226 -13.86 -12.05 0.43
C ILE A 226 -13.61 -13.21 1.37
N LYS A 227 -13.23 -14.35 0.84
CA LYS A 227 -12.89 -15.55 1.62
C LYS A 227 -11.39 -15.55 1.95
N HIS A 228 -11.08 -15.77 3.23
CA HIS A 228 -9.70 -15.99 3.64
C HIS A 228 -9.23 -17.36 3.18
N VAL A 229 -8.24 -17.37 2.32
CA VAL A 229 -7.58 -18.60 1.84
C VAL A 229 -6.07 -18.29 1.77
N SER A 230 -5.29 -18.87 2.68
CA SER A 230 -3.85 -18.60 2.77
C SER A 230 -3.02 -19.36 1.73
N ASP A 231 -3.49 -20.55 1.29
CA ASP A 231 -2.78 -21.40 0.33
C ASP A 231 -3.07 -20.98 -1.13
N PRO A 232 -2.06 -20.55 -1.92
CA PRO A 232 -2.25 -20.07 -3.28
C PRO A 232 -2.79 -21.15 -4.23
N THR A 233 -2.43 -22.42 -4.03
CA THR A 233 -2.92 -23.52 -4.86
C THR A 233 -4.42 -23.73 -4.66
N THR A 234 -4.87 -23.64 -3.41
CA THR A 234 -6.30 -23.70 -3.06
C THR A 234 -7.07 -22.51 -3.66
N GLN A 235 -6.49 -21.30 -3.63
CA GLN A 235 -7.09 -20.13 -4.28
C GLN A 235 -7.32 -20.39 -5.79
N LEU A 236 -6.28 -20.86 -6.51
CA LEU A 236 -6.40 -21.15 -7.94
C LEU A 236 -7.42 -22.25 -8.22
N GLN A 237 -7.48 -23.30 -7.42
CA GLN A 237 -8.48 -24.36 -7.56
C GLN A 237 -9.91 -23.86 -7.35
N MET A 238 -10.12 -22.93 -6.40
CA MET A 238 -11.43 -22.29 -6.21
C MET A 238 -11.82 -21.47 -7.44
N LEU A 239 -10.89 -20.70 -8.00
CA LEU A 239 -11.12 -19.92 -9.22
C LEU A 239 -11.47 -20.83 -10.40
N GLN A 240 -10.69 -21.90 -10.64
CA GLN A 240 -10.91 -22.86 -11.73
C GLN A 240 -12.25 -23.60 -11.65
N ARG A 241 -12.78 -23.84 -10.42
CA ARG A 241 -14.10 -24.48 -10.21
C ARG A 241 -15.26 -23.48 -10.24
N GLY A 242 -14.99 -22.17 -10.26
CA GLY A 242 -16.01 -21.15 -10.13
C GLY A 242 -16.52 -20.93 -8.70
N ASP A 243 -15.81 -21.45 -7.68
CA ASP A 243 -16.09 -21.20 -6.25
C ASP A 243 -15.59 -19.80 -5.82
N ALA A 244 -14.76 -19.17 -6.63
CA ALA A 244 -14.34 -17.78 -6.58
C ALA A 244 -14.36 -17.17 -8.00
N ASP A 245 -14.62 -15.87 -8.07
CA ASP A 245 -14.60 -15.08 -9.30
C ASP A 245 -13.24 -14.42 -9.54
N MET A 246 -12.46 -14.20 -8.46
CA MET A 246 -11.17 -13.55 -8.57
C MET A 246 -10.19 -13.94 -7.43
N ILE A 247 -8.89 -13.91 -7.77
CA ILE A 247 -7.76 -13.99 -6.86
C ILE A 247 -6.93 -12.72 -7.03
N ARG A 248 -6.64 -12.01 -5.94
CA ARG A 248 -5.91 -10.74 -6.01
C ARG A 248 -4.40 -10.88 -6.21
N SER A 249 -3.78 -11.90 -5.65
CA SER A 249 -2.31 -12.08 -5.68
C SER A 249 -2.00 -13.55 -5.96
N LEU A 250 -1.99 -13.90 -7.24
CA LEU A 250 -1.61 -15.24 -7.69
C LEU A 250 -0.10 -15.43 -7.50
N ASP A 251 0.29 -16.59 -6.99
CA ASP A 251 1.70 -16.97 -6.89
C ASP A 251 2.34 -17.13 -8.27
N TYR A 252 3.59 -16.69 -8.43
CA TYR A 252 4.31 -16.74 -9.70
C TYR A 252 4.41 -18.14 -10.29
N ASP A 253 4.52 -19.18 -9.44
CA ASP A 253 4.61 -20.57 -9.88
C ASP A 253 3.29 -21.11 -10.47
N LEU A 254 2.18 -20.42 -10.23
CA LEU A 254 0.84 -20.82 -10.68
C LEU A 254 0.34 -20.05 -11.91
N VAL A 255 1.08 -19.05 -12.37
CA VAL A 255 0.64 -18.17 -13.47
C VAL A 255 0.43 -18.96 -14.76
N GLU A 256 1.40 -19.79 -15.17
CA GLU A 256 1.28 -20.63 -16.38
C GLU A 256 0.05 -21.53 -16.34
N GLN A 257 -0.29 -22.06 -15.14
CA GLN A 257 -1.48 -22.89 -14.96
C GLN A 257 -2.77 -22.08 -15.11
N ALA A 258 -2.78 -20.84 -14.60
CA ALA A 258 -3.93 -19.96 -14.74
C ALA A 258 -4.13 -19.48 -16.19
N GLU A 259 -3.04 -19.13 -16.90
CA GLU A 259 -3.06 -18.70 -18.30
C GLU A 259 -3.47 -19.83 -19.25
N ALA A 260 -3.22 -21.10 -18.88
CA ALA A 260 -3.64 -22.27 -19.68
C ALA A 260 -5.15 -22.58 -19.58
N ASP A 261 -5.89 -21.92 -18.68
CA ASP A 261 -7.34 -22.11 -18.53
C ASP A 261 -8.10 -21.06 -19.35
N ASP A 262 -8.78 -21.50 -20.39
CA ASP A 262 -9.54 -20.64 -21.31
C ASP A 262 -10.68 -19.85 -20.62
N ASN A 263 -11.10 -20.24 -19.43
CA ASN A 263 -12.15 -19.56 -18.65
C ASN A 263 -11.59 -18.43 -17.78
N LEU A 264 -10.29 -18.31 -17.66
CA LEU A 264 -9.63 -17.31 -16.83
C LEU A 264 -8.99 -16.19 -17.66
N GLN A 265 -8.81 -15.07 -17.04
CA GLN A 265 -7.92 -13.99 -17.48
C GLN A 265 -6.91 -13.69 -16.40
N VAL A 266 -5.67 -13.44 -16.79
CA VAL A 266 -4.58 -13.04 -15.91
C VAL A 266 -4.18 -11.62 -16.23
N VAL A 267 -4.15 -10.76 -15.21
CA VAL A 267 -3.76 -9.36 -15.34
C VAL A 267 -2.50 -9.13 -14.50
N ILE A 268 -1.45 -8.64 -15.13
CA ILE A 268 -0.17 -8.34 -14.49
C ILE A 268 -0.09 -6.82 -14.29
N GLY A 269 0.03 -6.40 -13.03
CA GLY A 269 0.21 -5.01 -12.63
C GLY A 269 1.62 -4.77 -12.11
N THR A 270 2.28 -3.72 -12.57
CA THR A 270 3.55 -3.28 -11.97
C THR A 270 3.25 -2.59 -10.65
N SER A 271 3.63 -3.23 -9.54
CA SER A 271 3.46 -2.64 -8.21
C SER A 271 4.54 -1.60 -7.93
N LEU A 272 4.33 -0.79 -6.89
CA LEU A 272 5.38 0.07 -6.33
C LEU A 272 6.09 -0.58 -5.14
N ASP A 273 5.88 -1.88 -4.95
CA ASP A 273 6.47 -2.65 -3.86
C ASP A 273 7.96 -2.85 -4.11
N GLN A 274 8.75 -2.31 -3.21
CA GLN A 274 10.20 -2.44 -3.24
C GLN A 274 10.65 -3.58 -2.34
N ASN A 275 11.45 -4.49 -2.89
CA ASN A 275 12.10 -5.56 -2.15
C ASN A 275 13.61 -5.31 -2.16
N TYR A 276 14.19 -5.13 -0.99
CA TYR A 276 15.56 -4.68 -0.86
C TYR A 276 16.34 -5.44 0.21
N LEU A 277 17.64 -5.38 0.11
CA LEU A 277 18.58 -5.80 1.14
C LEU A 277 19.00 -4.56 1.93
N ALA A 278 18.66 -4.54 3.21
CA ALA A 278 19.05 -3.48 4.14
C ALA A 278 20.35 -3.87 4.86
N MET A 279 21.28 -2.93 4.99
CA MET A 279 22.60 -3.13 5.59
C MET A 279 22.88 -2.05 6.64
N THR A 280 23.28 -2.47 7.84
CA THR A 280 23.53 -1.51 8.94
C THR A 280 24.65 -0.55 8.63
N SER A 281 24.50 0.69 9.09
CA SER A 281 25.58 1.70 9.07
C SER A 281 26.32 1.80 10.40
N ASN A 282 25.98 0.96 11.40
CA ASN A 282 26.60 0.97 12.72
C ASN A 282 27.76 -0.02 12.81
N PRO A 283 29.02 0.45 13.05
CA PRO A 283 30.18 -0.43 13.14
C PRO A 283 30.15 -1.35 14.39
N GLU A 284 29.37 -1.04 15.41
CA GLU A 284 29.22 -1.91 16.59
C GLU A 284 28.37 -3.16 16.29
N ILE A 285 27.54 -3.11 15.23
CA ILE A 285 26.71 -4.23 14.79
C ILE A 285 27.41 -5.02 13.70
N SER A 286 27.96 -4.33 12.69
CA SER A 286 28.83 -4.91 11.66
C SER A 286 29.85 -3.88 11.20
N GLU A 287 31.08 -4.11 11.56
CA GLU A 287 32.17 -3.23 11.13
C GLU A 287 32.33 -3.25 9.60
N PRO A 288 32.31 -4.42 8.89
CA PRO A 288 32.38 -4.44 7.43
C PRO A 288 31.24 -3.67 6.76
N LEU A 289 30.01 -3.91 7.18
CA LEU A 289 28.81 -3.30 6.55
C LEU A 289 28.68 -1.80 6.88
N SER A 290 29.34 -1.28 7.92
CA SER A 290 29.35 0.17 8.18
C SER A 290 30.08 0.96 7.09
N ASN A 291 30.96 0.30 6.30
CA ASN A 291 31.70 0.91 5.20
C ASN A 291 30.88 0.90 3.89
N PRO A 292 30.53 2.08 3.29
CA PRO A 292 29.80 2.16 2.03
C PRO A 292 30.46 1.42 0.88
N THR A 293 31.80 1.38 0.83
CA THR A 293 32.54 0.66 -0.23
C THR A 293 32.28 -0.84 -0.18
N VAL A 294 32.15 -1.44 1.02
CA VAL A 294 31.77 -2.84 1.19
C VAL A 294 30.34 -3.06 0.71
N ARG A 295 29.40 -2.18 1.06
CA ARG A 295 28.00 -2.30 0.60
C ARG A 295 27.89 -2.19 -0.93
N LYS A 296 28.69 -1.30 -1.58
CA LYS A 296 28.81 -1.23 -3.05
C LYS A 296 29.41 -2.53 -3.64
N ALA A 297 30.39 -3.12 -2.99
CA ALA A 297 30.94 -4.40 -3.43
C ALA A 297 29.89 -5.51 -3.43
N ILE A 298 29.06 -5.59 -2.39
CA ILE A 298 27.91 -6.51 -2.30
C ILE A 298 26.96 -6.26 -3.48
N ALA A 299 26.67 -5.00 -3.80
CA ALA A 299 25.79 -4.65 -4.91
C ALA A 299 26.30 -5.15 -6.28
N TYR A 300 27.60 -5.06 -6.54
CA TYR A 300 28.19 -5.58 -7.78
C TYR A 300 28.31 -7.11 -7.83
N ALA A 301 28.30 -7.79 -6.68
CA ALA A 301 28.39 -9.26 -6.63
C ALA A 301 27.08 -9.97 -6.97
N ILE A 302 25.92 -9.34 -6.73
CA ILE A 302 24.59 -9.98 -6.84
C ILE A 302 24.15 -10.15 -8.30
N ASP A 303 23.64 -11.34 -8.61
CA ASP A 303 22.99 -11.68 -9.88
C ASP A 303 21.46 -11.41 -9.79
N TYR A 304 21.10 -10.16 -10.01
CA TYR A 304 19.70 -9.71 -9.99
C TYR A 304 18.85 -10.34 -11.08
N ASP A 305 19.42 -10.51 -12.28
CA ASP A 305 18.69 -11.09 -13.42
C ASP A 305 18.36 -12.56 -13.14
N GLY A 306 19.27 -13.28 -12.46
CA GLY A 306 19.01 -14.62 -11.96
C GLY A 306 17.88 -14.66 -10.90
N ILE A 307 17.80 -13.66 -10.02
CA ILE A 307 16.67 -13.55 -9.08
C ILE A 307 15.35 -13.39 -9.85
N ILE A 308 15.29 -12.46 -10.80
CA ILE A 308 14.07 -12.17 -11.56
C ILE A 308 13.67 -13.37 -12.44
N THR A 309 14.59 -13.93 -13.19
CA THR A 309 14.26 -14.97 -14.19
C THR A 309 14.04 -16.34 -13.56
N ALA A 310 14.89 -16.77 -12.63
CA ALA A 310 14.85 -18.12 -12.08
C ALA A 310 13.94 -18.24 -10.85
N ILE A 311 13.87 -17.23 -9.98
CA ILE A 311 13.10 -17.28 -8.74
C ILE A 311 11.72 -16.64 -8.93
N LEU A 312 11.66 -15.46 -9.55
CA LEU A 312 10.41 -14.73 -9.76
C LEU A 312 9.76 -15.05 -11.12
N ARG A 313 10.25 -16.05 -11.86
CA ARG A 313 9.69 -16.49 -13.16
C ARG A 313 9.56 -15.36 -14.20
N GLY A 314 10.32 -14.29 -14.08
CA GLY A 314 10.22 -13.09 -14.91
C GLY A 314 9.25 -12.04 -14.38
N TYR A 315 8.51 -12.31 -13.28
CA TYR A 315 7.52 -11.39 -12.69
C TYR A 315 8.16 -10.44 -11.67
N GLY A 316 9.22 -9.78 -12.08
CA GLY A 316 9.91 -8.74 -11.32
C GLY A 316 10.53 -7.71 -12.25
N THR A 317 10.69 -6.50 -11.76
CA THR A 317 11.33 -5.40 -12.49
C THR A 317 12.63 -5.02 -11.78
N ARG A 318 13.71 -4.79 -12.57
CA ARG A 318 14.93 -4.19 -12.03
C ARG A 318 14.63 -2.76 -11.60
N ALA A 319 14.96 -2.41 -10.38
CA ALA A 319 14.85 -1.04 -9.89
C ALA A 319 16.26 -0.43 -9.71
N PRO A 320 16.51 0.77 -10.23
CA PRO A 320 17.83 1.41 -10.16
C PRO A 320 18.17 1.90 -8.76
N SER A 321 17.13 2.27 -8.00
CA SER A 321 17.24 2.82 -6.64
C SER A 321 16.05 2.38 -5.81
N ILE A 322 15.99 2.87 -4.56
CA ILE A 322 14.88 2.60 -3.64
C ILE A 322 13.56 3.23 -4.12
N ILE A 323 13.59 4.30 -4.93
CA ILE A 323 12.38 4.84 -5.56
C ILE A 323 12.00 3.94 -6.75
N PRO A 324 10.74 3.46 -6.82
CA PRO A 324 10.33 2.53 -7.85
C PRO A 324 10.28 3.15 -9.26
N VAL A 325 10.52 2.32 -10.24
CA VAL A 325 10.24 2.66 -11.65
C VAL A 325 8.76 2.97 -11.81
N GLY A 326 8.47 4.06 -12.53
CA GLY A 326 7.10 4.58 -12.72
C GLY A 326 6.86 5.91 -12.02
N LEU A 327 7.74 6.32 -11.10
CA LEU A 327 7.67 7.63 -10.46
C LEU A 327 8.58 8.67 -11.17
N PRO A 328 8.23 9.97 -11.07
CA PRO A 328 9.04 11.04 -11.66
C PRO A 328 10.48 11.03 -11.11
N GLY A 329 11.45 11.26 -11.99
CA GLY A 329 12.87 11.33 -11.62
C GLY A 329 13.60 9.99 -11.57
N VAL A 330 12.97 8.88 -11.90
CA VAL A 330 13.59 7.55 -11.95
C VAL A 330 13.97 7.18 -13.38
N ASP A 331 15.26 6.93 -13.63
CA ASP A 331 15.73 6.34 -14.90
C ASP A 331 15.76 4.81 -14.80
N PRO A 332 14.85 4.08 -15.45
CA PRO A 332 14.78 2.63 -15.36
C PRO A 332 16.02 1.89 -15.87
N ASN A 333 16.90 2.58 -16.61
CA ASN A 333 18.11 2.00 -17.17
C ASN A 333 19.35 2.16 -16.26
N ALA A 334 19.27 2.98 -15.21
CA ALA A 334 20.38 3.24 -14.29
C ALA A 334 20.62 2.11 -13.28
N VAL A 335 20.38 0.85 -13.68
CA VAL A 335 20.52 -0.33 -12.80
C VAL A 335 21.96 -0.78 -12.65
N ILE A 336 22.33 -1.20 -11.45
CA ILE A 336 23.63 -1.83 -11.19
C ILE A 336 23.70 -3.15 -11.96
N LYS A 337 24.76 -3.33 -12.76
CA LYS A 337 25.06 -4.59 -13.43
C LYS A 337 26.01 -5.40 -12.59
N ARG A 338 25.79 -6.72 -12.53
CA ARG A 338 26.72 -7.64 -11.86
C ARG A 338 28.11 -7.52 -12.43
N ASP A 339 29.11 -7.36 -11.56
CA ASP A 339 30.55 -7.31 -11.91
C ASP A 339 31.36 -7.85 -10.73
N VAL A 340 31.67 -9.14 -10.77
CA VAL A 340 32.39 -9.86 -9.70
C VAL A 340 33.80 -9.31 -9.50
N GLU A 341 34.49 -8.93 -10.59
CA GLU A 341 35.85 -8.38 -10.49
C GLU A 341 35.84 -6.99 -9.85
N LYS A 342 34.86 -6.15 -10.21
CA LYS A 342 34.66 -4.85 -9.56
C LYS A 342 34.34 -5.00 -8.08
N ALA A 343 33.52 -5.99 -7.72
CA ALA A 343 33.20 -6.29 -6.30
C ALA A 343 34.46 -6.66 -5.52
N LYS A 344 35.34 -7.51 -6.07
CA LYS A 344 36.64 -7.86 -5.44
C LYS A 344 37.57 -6.66 -5.30
N GLU A 345 37.64 -5.79 -6.32
CA GLU A 345 38.43 -4.55 -6.25
C GLU A 345 37.96 -3.66 -5.09
N LEU A 346 36.65 -3.45 -4.95
CA LEU A 346 36.07 -2.64 -3.88
C LEU A 346 36.29 -3.27 -2.50
N LEU A 347 36.18 -4.60 -2.35
CA LEU A 347 36.50 -5.29 -1.11
C LEU A 347 37.97 -5.11 -0.72
N LYS A 348 38.88 -5.19 -1.70
CA LYS A 348 40.30 -4.94 -1.47
C LYS A 348 40.57 -3.49 -1.07
N GLU A 349 39.94 -2.53 -1.73
CA GLU A 349 40.02 -1.10 -1.37
C GLU A 349 39.55 -0.86 0.06
N ALA A 350 38.48 -1.54 0.48
CA ALA A 350 37.93 -1.46 1.80
C ALA A 350 38.72 -2.24 2.88
N GLY A 351 39.77 -3.00 2.50
CA GLY A 351 40.58 -3.82 3.41
C GLY A 351 40.06 -5.23 3.68
N TYR A 352 39.09 -5.70 2.89
CA TYR A 352 38.44 -7.01 3.02
C TYR A 352 38.77 -7.96 1.86
N GLU A 353 39.98 -7.92 1.33
CA GLU A 353 40.42 -8.76 0.20
C GLU A 353 40.34 -10.27 0.49
N ASN A 354 40.37 -10.67 1.78
CA ASN A 354 40.21 -12.06 2.22
C ASN A 354 38.77 -12.44 2.54
N GLY A 355 37.82 -11.52 2.30
CA GLY A 355 36.41 -11.70 2.65
C GLY A 355 36.13 -11.56 4.14
N PHE A 356 34.88 -11.84 4.52
CA PHE A 356 34.41 -11.82 5.90
C PHE A 356 33.16 -12.69 6.05
N GLU A 357 32.73 -12.93 7.28
CA GLU A 357 31.46 -13.61 7.58
C GLU A 357 30.41 -12.59 7.99
N GLU A 358 29.15 -12.77 7.54
CA GLU A 358 28.03 -11.92 7.91
C GLU A 358 26.72 -12.74 8.03
N ASN A 359 25.76 -12.21 8.81
CA ASN A 359 24.46 -12.83 8.98
C ASN A 359 23.38 -12.09 8.18
N LEU A 360 22.64 -12.83 7.36
CA LEU A 360 21.42 -12.35 6.70
C LEU A 360 20.19 -12.83 7.47
N HIS A 361 19.45 -11.87 8.03
CA HIS A 361 18.21 -12.13 8.75
C HIS A 361 16.99 -11.84 7.86
N TYR A 362 15.98 -12.69 7.96
CA TYR A 362 14.73 -12.50 7.22
C TYR A 362 13.54 -13.20 7.89
N GLY A 363 12.34 -12.60 7.73
CA GLY A 363 11.10 -13.29 8.06
C GLY A 363 10.88 -14.42 7.06
N SER A 364 10.67 -15.63 7.58
CA SER A 364 10.64 -16.86 6.77
C SER A 364 9.46 -16.87 5.80
N ASN A 365 9.73 -16.98 4.52
CA ASN A 365 8.81 -17.40 3.47
C ASN A 365 9.59 -18.05 2.31
N PRO A 366 8.96 -18.90 1.48
CA PRO A 366 9.65 -19.69 0.46
C PRO A 366 10.47 -18.84 -0.54
N THR A 367 9.92 -17.72 -1.00
CA THR A 367 10.60 -16.84 -1.95
C THR A 367 11.84 -16.20 -1.32
N ARG A 368 11.74 -15.68 -0.10
CA ARG A 368 12.87 -15.08 0.62
C ARG A 368 13.96 -16.11 0.93
N GLU A 369 13.59 -17.34 1.28
CA GLU A 369 14.54 -18.44 1.50
C GLU A 369 15.34 -18.77 0.24
N THR A 370 14.66 -18.82 -0.91
CA THR A 370 15.31 -19.07 -2.20
C THR A 370 16.23 -17.93 -2.62
N ILE A 371 15.78 -16.66 -2.43
CA ILE A 371 16.62 -15.48 -2.69
C ILE A 371 17.83 -15.46 -1.74
N ALA A 372 17.65 -15.75 -0.45
CA ALA A 372 18.74 -15.81 0.51
C ALA A 372 19.82 -16.86 0.13
N ALA A 373 19.39 -18.03 -0.32
CA ALA A 373 20.30 -19.06 -0.83
C ALA A 373 21.08 -18.61 -2.07
N LYS A 374 20.41 -17.88 -2.99
CA LYS A 374 21.06 -17.27 -4.15
C LYS A 374 22.08 -16.20 -3.74
N LEU A 375 21.74 -15.28 -2.85
CA LEU A 375 22.67 -14.27 -2.34
C LEU A 375 23.89 -14.89 -1.66
N LYS A 376 23.69 -15.97 -0.89
CA LYS A 376 24.79 -16.71 -0.28
C LYS A 376 25.75 -17.27 -1.33
N ALA A 377 25.24 -17.80 -2.43
CA ALA A 377 26.06 -18.31 -3.52
C ALA A 377 26.83 -17.18 -4.23
N ASP A 378 26.13 -16.07 -4.56
CA ASP A 378 26.72 -14.93 -5.26
C ASP A 378 27.84 -14.27 -4.43
N LEU A 379 27.61 -14.07 -3.12
CA LEU A 379 28.56 -13.41 -2.23
C LEU A 379 29.78 -14.30 -1.92
N ALA A 380 29.62 -15.63 -1.95
CA ALA A 380 30.74 -16.56 -1.80
C ALA A 380 31.79 -16.41 -2.93
N GLU A 381 31.38 -16.00 -4.14
CA GLU A 381 32.32 -15.76 -5.26
C GLU A 381 33.31 -14.62 -5.01
N VAL A 382 32.97 -13.71 -4.12
CA VAL A 382 33.79 -12.57 -3.70
C VAL A 382 34.39 -12.72 -2.30
N GLY A 383 34.27 -13.92 -1.70
CA GLY A 383 34.85 -14.27 -0.40
C GLY A 383 33.97 -13.92 0.81
N ILE A 384 32.76 -13.46 0.62
CA ILE A 384 31.83 -13.18 1.75
C ILE A 384 31.05 -14.44 2.07
N THR A 385 31.18 -14.92 3.33
CA THR A 385 30.43 -16.06 3.86
C THR A 385 29.13 -15.57 4.49
N LEU A 386 28.01 -15.83 3.84
CA LEU A 386 26.70 -15.42 4.34
C LEU A 386 26.04 -16.52 5.16
N ASN A 387 25.77 -16.27 6.45
CA ASN A 387 25.03 -17.14 7.35
C ASN A 387 23.54 -16.78 7.28
N LEU A 388 22.69 -17.73 6.88
CA LEU A 388 21.26 -17.51 6.71
C LEU A 388 20.53 -17.72 8.04
N THR A 389 19.77 -16.72 8.48
CA THR A 389 19.05 -16.72 9.76
C THR A 389 17.56 -16.43 9.53
N PRO A 390 16.77 -17.45 9.12
CA PRO A 390 15.32 -17.33 9.05
C PRO A 390 14.73 -17.14 10.44
N MET A 391 13.72 -16.28 10.56
CA MET A 391 13.07 -15.95 11.81
C MET A 391 11.55 -16.00 11.63
N GLU A 392 10.81 -16.22 12.72
CA GLU A 392 9.38 -15.98 12.72
C GLU A 392 9.13 -14.46 12.46
N GLN A 393 8.08 -14.13 11.68
CA GLN A 393 7.88 -12.80 11.14
C GLN A 393 7.77 -11.71 12.22
N SER A 394 7.07 -11.97 13.33
CA SER A 394 6.91 -10.99 14.41
C SER A 394 8.21 -10.74 15.17
N VAL A 395 9.01 -11.80 15.38
CA VAL A 395 10.34 -11.71 16.00
C VAL A 395 11.29 -10.94 15.08
N TYR A 396 11.29 -11.25 13.78
CA TYR A 396 12.08 -10.56 12.78
C TYR A 396 11.80 -9.05 12.78
N LEU A 397 10.52 -8.65 12.75
CA LEU A 397 10.13 -7.24 12.78
C LEU A 397 10.53 -6.55 14.08
N SER A 398 10.42 -7.26 15.22
CA SER A 398 10.82 -6.74 16.53
C SER A 398 12.34 -6.46 16.58
N GLU A 399 13.18 -7.42 16.15
CA GLU A 399 14.63 -7.27 16.14
C GLU A 399 15.10 -6.19 15.13
N MET A 400 14.43 -6.10 13.97
CA MET A 400 14.71 -5.06 12.97
C MET A 400 14.39 -3.65 13.53
N ARG A 401 13.24 -3.50 14.18
CA ARG A 401 12.84 -2.22 14.83
C ARG A 401 13.74 -1.88 16.02
N ALA A 402 14.29 -2.87 16.68
CA ALA A 402 15.26 -2.71 17.76
C ALA A 402 16.69 -2.44 17.25
N GLN A 403 16.90 -2.24 15.94
CA GLN A 403 18.19 -1.90 15.31
C GLN A 403 19.30 -2.95 15.53
N LYS A 404 18.98 -4.24 15.68
CA LYS A 404 19.94 -5.27 16.04
C LYS A 404 20.49 -6.07 14.87
N LEU A 405 19.87 -5.94 13.68
CA LEU A 405 20.19 -6.79 12.55
C LEU A 405 21.28 -6.16 11.67
N PRO A 406 22.38 -6.87 11.36
CA PRO A 406 23.44 -6.36 10.48
C PRO A 406 23.00 -6.27 9.02
N MET A 407 22.33 -7.32 8.52
CA MET A 407 21.80 -7.41 7.17
C MET A 407 20.42 -8.07 7.21
N ALA A 408 19.46 -7.49 6.50
CA ALA A 408 18.06 -7.91 6.56
C ALA A 408 17.33 -7.72 5.24
N PHE A 409 16.36 -8.60 4.90
CA PHE A 409 15.44 -8.32 3.81
C PHE A 409 14.40 -7.29 4.24
N GLY A 410 14.26 -6.24 3.45
CA GLY A 410 13.20 -5.25 3.61
C GLY A 410 12.16 -5.34 2.49
N GLY A 411 10.98 -4.83 2.79
CA GLY A 411 9.93 -4.56 1.83
C GLY A 411 9.28 -3.22 2.16
N TRP A 412 8.87 -2.47 1.15
CA TRP A 412 8.17 -1.21 1.32
C TRP A 412 7.09 -1.05 0.25
N THR A 413 5.90 -0.74 0.71
CA THR A 413 4.72 -0.41 -0.11
C THR A 413 4.28 1.00 0.28
N PRO A 414 4.04 1.91 -0.67
CA PRO A 414 3.64 3.27 -0.35
C PRO A 414 2.18 3.36 0.11
N ASP A 415 1.91 4.26 1.05
CA ASP A 415 0.55 4.56 1.52
C ASP A 415 -0.17 5.57 0.61
N TYR A 416 0.60 6.41 -0.09
CA TYR A 416 0.10 7.37 -1.09
C TYR A 416 1.12 7.55 -2.22
N LEU A 417 0.67 8.12 -3.33
CA LEU A 417 1.47 8.21 -4.56
C LEU A 417 2.25 9.52 -4.63
N ASP A 418 3.39 9.57 -3.92
CA ASP A 418 4.35 10.66 -4.01
C ASP A 418 5.76 10.18 -3.64
N VAL A 419 6.81 10.81 -4.18
CA VAL A 419 8.22 10.44 -3.92
C VAL A 419 8.61 10.60 -2.45
N THR A 420 7.92 11.45 -1.69
CA THR A 420 8.16 11.64 -0.26
C THR A 420 7.95 10.38 0.55
N MET A 421 7.13 9.42 0.08
CA MET A 421 7.01 8.09 0.69
C MET A 421 8.32 7.31 0.74
N TRP A 422 9.28 7.67 -0.08
CA TRP A 422 10.63 7.07 -0.06
C TRP A 422 11.67 8.03 0.49
N THR A 423 11.70 9.28 0.01
CA THR A 423 12.72 10.23 0.44
C THR A 423 12.63 10.55 1.93
N HIS A 424 11.44 10.62 2.51
CA HIS A 424 11.23 10.79 3.94
C HIS A 424 11.69 9.56 4.75
N PHE A 425 11.04 8.41 4.52
CA PHE A 425 11.24 7.22 5.35
C PHE A 425 12.62 6.57 5.21
N PHE A 426 13.33 6.84 4.11
CA PHE A 426 14.66 6.31 3.86
C PHE A 426 15.80 7.32 4.14
N SER A 427 15.49 8.51 4.69
CA SER A 427 16.47 9.54 5.05
C SER A 427 16.49 9.89 6.52
N PHE A 428 15.32 10.15 7.11
CA PHE A 428 15.24 10.69 8.46
C PHE A 428 15.53 9.59 9.50
N PRO A 429 16.49 9.82 10.42
CA PRO A 429 16.95 8.77 11.33
C PRO A 429 15.96 8.47 12.47
N ASP A 430 14.93 9.27 12.65
CA ASP A 430 13.82 9.08 13.58
C ASP A 430 12.62 8.37 12.97
N THR A 431 12.66 8.10 11.67
CA THR A 431 11.62 7.37 10.95
C THR A 431 11.87 5.88 10.87
N SER A 432 10.86 5.13 10.40
CA SER A 432 10.85 3.68 10.54
C SER A 432 11.94 2.92 9.76
N ILE A 433 12.38 3.39 8.60
CA ILE A 433 13.27 2.61 7.71
C ILE A 433 14.74 3.00 7.88
N ALA A 434 15.09 4.28 7.74
CA ALA A 434 16.47 4.74 7.96
C ALA A 434 16.96 4.41 9.38
N PHE A 435 16.09 4.63 10.39
CA PHE A 435 16.35 4.30 11.78
C PHE A 435 16.73 2.82 11.98
N ARG A 436 16.01 1.88 11.38
CA ARG A 436 16.23 0.43 11.59
C ARG A 436 17.65 -0.03 11.25
N MET A 437 18.32 0.68 10.32
CA MET A 437 19.65 0.32 9.83
C MET A 437 20.74 1.32 10.29
N TRP A 438 20.43 2.16 11.27
CA TRP A 438 21.35 3.20 11.74
C TRP A 438 21.82 4.14 10.62
N TYR A 439 21.02 4.25 9.54
CA TYR A 439 21.35 5.15 8.46
C TYR A 439 21.02 6.58 8.85
N ASN A 440 22.04 7.44 8.82
CA ASN A 440 21.94 8.86 9.16
C ASN A 440 22.93 9.63 8.29
N SER A 441 22.48 10.05 7.12
CA SER A 441 23.26 10.87 6.18
C SER A 441 22.72 12.30 6.19
N PRO A 442 23.45 13.29 6.72
CA PRO A 442 23.01 14.68 6.70
C PRO A 442 22.70 15.18 5.29
N LYS A 443 23.38 14.65 4.27
CA LYS A 443 23.15 15.05 2.88
C LYS A 443 21.83 14.52 2.32
N THR A 444 21.47 13.26 2.61
CA THR A 444 20.17 12.73 2.20
C THR A 444 19.03 13.42 2.92
N VAL A 445 19.17 13.75 4.20
CA VAL A 445 18.20 14.52 4.99
C VAL A 445 18.02 15.93 4.40
N GLU A 446 19.12 16.63 4.07
CA GLU A 446 19.07 17.95 3.42
C GLU A 446 18.27 17.92 2.11
N ILE A 447 18.56 16.93 1.24
CA ILE A 447 17.89 16.82 -0.06
C ILE A 447 16.42 16.41 0.13
N ALA A 448 16.12 15.45 1.04
CA ALA A 448 14.76 15.04 1.33
C ALA A 448 13.91 16.21 1.85
N THR A 449 14.44 17.02 2.76
CA THR A 449 13.79 18.25 3.26
C THR A 449 13.50 19.24 2.13
N ALA A 450 14.44 19.39 1.19
CA ALA A 450 14.22 20.24 0.02
C ALA A 450 13.12 19.69 -0.89
N ILE A 451 13.03 18.37 -1.11
CA ILE A 451 11.96 17.73 -1.90
C ILE A 451 10.58 17.97 -1.25
N GLU A 452 10.49 17.87 0.07
CA GLU A 452 9.24 18.04 0.82
C GLU A 452 8.65 19.45 0.70
N SER A 453 9.49 20.45 0.43
CA SER A 453 9.07 21.86 0.33
C SER A 453 9.16 22.46 -1.09
N GLU A 454 9.68 21.72 -2.08
CA GLU A 454 9.85 22.23 -3.46
C GLU A 454 8.51 22.18 -4.22
N MET A 455 8.08 23.32 -4.74
CA MET A 455 6.82 23.49 -5.48
C MET A 455 7.00 23.39 -7.00
N ASP A 456 8.22 23.67 -7.52
CA ASP A 456 8.53 23.52 -8.94
C ASP A 456 8.78 22.06 -9.26
N GLU A 457 7.91 21.46 -10.08
CA GLU A 457 7.97 20.03 -10.44
C GLU A 457 9.31 19.64 -11.07
N ALA A 458 9.86 20.49 -11.93
CA ALA A 458 11.13 20.18 -12.60
C ALA A 458 12.30 20.17 -11.61
N LYS A 459 12.33 21.09 -10.67
CA LYS A 459 13.32 21.12 -9.59
C LYS A 459 13.14 19.95 -8.63
N ARG A 460 11.89 19.62 -8.30
CA ARG A 460 11.57 18.48 -7.45
C ARG A 460 12.06 17.16 -8.06
N ILE A 461 11.88 16.98 -9.37
CA ILE A 461 12.44 15.85 -10.13
C ILE A 461 13.96 15.83 -10.05
N GLU A 462 14.62 16.98 -10.21
CA GLU A 462 16.09 17.07 -10.16
C GLU A 462 16.62 16.75 -8.73
N LEU A 463 15.98 17.27 -7.69
CA LEU A 463 16.29 16.92 -6.30
C LEU A 463 16.09 15.42 -6.03
N THR A 464 15.03 14.82 -6.58
CA THR A 464 14.76 13.38 -6.47
C THR A 464 15.91 12.55 -7.09
N LYS A 465 16.46 12.97 -8.22
CA LYS A 465 17.65 12.32 -8.83
C LYS A 465 18.88 12.46 -7.92
N GLN A 466 19.15 13.67 -7.42
CA GLN A 466 20.28 13.91 -6.52
C GLN A 466 20.16 13.08 -5.24
N TRP A 467 18.95 12.92 -4.71
CA TRP A 467 18.70 12.08 -3.56
C TRP A 467 18.99 10.60 -3.86
N GLN A 468 18.53 10.10 -5.00
CA GLN A 468 18.81 8.73 -5.44
C GLN A 468 20.33 8.48 -5.58
N ASP A 469 21.05 9.40 -6.22
CA ASP A 469 22.51 9.31 -6.37
C ASP A 469 23.19 9.22 -5.01
N GLN A 470 22.79 10.05 -4.03
CA GLN A 470 23.37 10.04 -2.69
C GLN A 470 23.09 8.76 -1.93
N VAL A 471 21.83 8.26 -1.96
CA VAL A 471 21.49 6.98 -1.31
C VAL A 471 22.23 5.82 -1.98
N MET A 472 22.37 5.83 -3.30
CA MET A 472 23.16 4.82 -4.04
C MET A 472 24.66 4.92 -3.75
N ASP A 473 25.16 6.11 -3.41
CA ASP A 473 26.54 6.29 -2.95
C ASP A 473 26.75 5.75 -1.54
N ASP A 474 25.81 5.95 -0.65
CA ASP A 474 25.86 5.44 0.74
C ASP A 474 25.49 3.94 0.81
N MET A 475 24.63 3.46 -0.09
CA MET A 475 24.17 2.08 -0.27
C MET A 475 23.65 1.38 1.01
N PRO A 476 22.86 2.03 1.88
CA PRO A 476 22.30 1.35 3.06
C PRO A 476 21.16 0.39 2.69
N PHE A 477 20.52 0.63 1.53
CA PHE A 477 19.41 -0.14 0.99
C PHE A 477 19.72 -0.51 -0.46
N LEU A 478 19.88 -1.79 -0.71
CA LEU A 478 20.18 -2.32 -2.03
C LEU A 478 18.95 -2.96 -2.63
N MET A 479 18.44 -2.37 -3.71
CA MET A 479 17.27 -2.91 -4.41
C MET A 479 17.55 -4.25 -5.06
N LEU A 480 16.76 -5.25 -4.70
CA LEU A 480 16.78 -6.56 -5.32
C LEU A 480 15.82 -6.60 -6.52
N TYR A 481 14.57 -6.21 -6.31
CA TYR A 481 13.56 -6.11 -7.36
C TYR A 481 12.37 -5.28 -6.90
N GLN A 482 11.68 -4.70 -7.88
CA GLN A 482 10.32 -4.16 -7.73
C GLN A 482 9.33 -5.26 -8.12
N GLY A 483 8.36 -5.53 -7.26
CA GLY A 483 7.40 -6.60 -7.45
C GLY A 483 6.43 -6.36 -8.61
N GLN A 484 5.75 -7.42 -9.02
CA GLN A 484 4.56 -7.36 -9.87
C GLN A 484 3.41 -8.06 -9.14
N THR A 485 2.22 -7.49 -9.24
CA THR A 485 1.01 -8.11 -8.71
C THR A 485 0.30 -8.83 -9.84
N ILE A 486 -0.04 -10.10 -9.63
CA ILE A 486 -0.73 -10.91 -10.61
C ILE A 486 -2.12 -11.21 -10.08
N THR A 487 -3.12 -10.74 -10.80
CA THR A 487 -4.53 -10.99 -10.50
C THR A 487 -5.10 -11.96 -11.52
N ALA A 488 -5.75 -13.01 -11.05
CA ALA A 488 -6.49 -13.93 -11.90
C ALA A 488 -7.99 -13.80 -11.64
N LEU A 489 -8.78 -13.73 -12.72
CA LEU A 489 -10.22 -13.53 -12.66
C LEU A 489 -10.93 -14.49 -13.61
N GLN A 490 -12.22 -14.76 -13.34
CA GLN A 490 -13.08 -15.36 -14.34
C GLN A 490 -13.15 -14.45 -15.58
N LYS A 491 -13.20 -15.03 -16.77
CA LYS A 491 -13.11 -14.31 -18.05
C LYS A 491 -14.26 -13.35 -18.32
N ASP A 492 -15.39 -13.58 -17.66
CA ASP A 492 -16.59 -12.74 -17.76
C ASP A 492 -16.54 -11.50 -16.85
N ILE A 493 -15.61 -11.44 -15.89
CA ILE A 493 -15.38 -10.24 -15.07
C ILE A 493 -14.77 -9.14 -15.92
N LYS A 494 -15.36 -7.95 -15.87
CA LYS A 494 -14.95 -6.74 -16.59
C LYS A 494 -14.67 -5.61 -15.62
N GLY A 495 -14.00 -4.54 -16.12
CA GLY A 495 -13.76 -3.31 -15.36
C GLY A 495 -12.58 -3.38 -14.37
N TYR A 496 -11.86 -4.50 -14.31
CA TYR A 496 -10.70 -4.58 -13.46
C TYR A 496 -9.54 -3.71 -14.00
N ALA A 497 -9.10 -2.75 -13.20
CA ALA A 497 -7.91 -1.92 -13.45
C ALA A 497 -7.03 -1.92 -12.21
N TYR A 498 -5.79 -2.42 -12.35
CA TYR A 498 -4.85 -2.46 -11.23
C TYR A 498 -4.33 -1.07 -10.88
N HIS A 499 -4.44 -0.69 -9.61
CA HIS A 499 -3.82 0.52 -9.06
C HIS A 499 -2.68 0.13 -8.09
N PRO A 500 -1.47 0.68 -8.23
CA PRO A 500 -0.28 0.20 -7.50
C PRO A 500 -0.29 0.50 -5.99
N VAL A 501 -1.18 1.38 -5.52
CA VAL A 501 -1.35 1.71 -4.09
C VAL A 501 -2.70 1.23 -3.58
N TYR A 502 -3.79 1.52 -4.30
CA TYR A 502 -5.17 1.28 -3.83
C TYR A 502 -5.80 0.02 -4.43
N PHE A 503 -5.03 -0.74 -5.22
CA PHE A 503 -5.35 -2.03 -5.86
C PHE A 503 -6.38 -1.93 -6.97
N PHE A 504 -7.65 -1.73 -6.69
CA PHE A 504 -8.75 -1.51 -7.63
C PHE A 504 -10.01 -1.10 -6.86
N ASN A 505 -11.02 -0.61 -7.59
CA ASN A 505 -12.31 -0.27 -7.00
C ASN A 505 -13.33 -1.39 -7.32
N LEU A 506 -13.96 -1.95 -6.29
CA LEU A 506 -15.00 -2.97 -6.46
C LEU A 506 -16.20 -2.49 -7.29
N ALA A 507 -16.50 -1.18 -7.26
CA ALA A 507 -17.62 -0.62 -8.02
C ALA A 507 -17.42 -0.64 -9.54
N ASP A 508 -16.17 -0.73 -10.00
CA ASP A 508 -15.86 -0.77 -11.44
C ASP A 508 -16.05 -2.17 -12.03
N LEU A 509 -16.18 -3.20 -11.18
CA LEU A 509 -16.31 -4.58 -11.61
C LEU A 509 -17.74 -4.91 -12.05
N SER A 510 -17.87 -5.71 -13.12
CA SER A 510 -19.13 -6.24 -13.65
C SER A 510 -18.93 -7.59 -14.32
N LYS A 511 -20.03 -8.27 -14.66
CA LYS A 511 -20.07 -9.46 -15.55
C LYS A 511 -20.75 -9.15 -16.86
#